data_a37eb6961f8045cf1bfb962410f9f7ef
#
_entry.id   a37eb6961f8045cf1bfb962410f9f7ef
#
_cell.length_a   1.000
_cell.length_b   1.000
_cell.length_c   1.000
_cell.angle_alpha   90.00
_cell.angle_beta   90.00
_cell.angle_gamma   90.00
#
_symmetry.space_group_name_H-M   'P 1'
#
loop_
_entity.id
_entity.type
_entity.pdbx_description
1 polymer ?
#
loop_
_entity_poly.entity_id
_entity_poly.type
_entity_poly.pdbx_seq_one_letter_code
_entity_poly.pdbx_strand_id
1 'polypeptide(L)' 'MTFEEGDAVVLHDKHSEYDGEEGTVTQVVETMFGDANYVVDFEDGTEQGVPENDLEPVA' A
#
# COMPACT_ATOMS: atom_id res chain seq x y z
N MET A 1 8.58 8.71 4.79
CA MET A 1 7.19 9.17 4.74
C MET A 1 6.28 7.98 4.90
N THR A 2 5.29 8.07 5.77
CA THR A 2 4.39 6.94 6.05
C THR A 2 2.97 7.28 5.59
N PHE A 3 2.21 6.23 5.33
CA PHE A 3 0.79 6.36 5.00
C PHE A 3 -0.04 5.98 6.20
N GLU A 4 -1.30 6.40 6.21
CA GLU A 4 -2.23 6.10 7.27
C GLU A 4 -3.46 5.41 6.70
N GLU A 5 -4.23 4.77 7.58
CA GLU A 5 -5.50 4.17 7.17
C GLU A 5 -6.39 5.24 6.55
N GLY A 6 -6.96 4.91 5.41
CA GLY A 6 -7.79 5.82 4.66
C GLY A 6 -7.08 6.61 3.57
N ASP A 7 -5.74 6.54 3.52
CA ASP A 7 -5.00 7.24 2.49
C ASP A 7 -5.17 6.57 1.13
N ALA A 8 -5.36 7.39 0.09
CA ALA A 8 -5.39 6.89 -1.28
C ALA A 8 -3.97 6.82 -1.82
N VAL A 9 -3.62 5.68 -2.37
CA VAL A 9 -2.26 5.41 -2.85
C VAL A 9 -2.29 4.69 -4.19
N VAL A 10 -1.16 4.75 -4.90
CA VAL A 10 -0.97 4.01 -6.14
C VAL A 10 0.14 2.99 -5.90
N LEU A 11 -0.11 1.74 -6.28
CA LEU A 11 0.89 0.69 -6.14
C LEU A 11 1.83 0.69 -7.35
N HIS A 12 3.13 0.65 -7.06
CA HIS A 12 4.17 0.52 -8.08
C HIS A 12 4.96 -0.76 -7.82
N ASP A 13 4.44 -1.89 -8.28
CA ASP A 13 5.07 -3.19 -8.13
C ASP A 13 4.85 -3.98 -9.41
N LYS A 14 5.86 -4.04 -10.23
CA LYS A 14 5.76 -4.71 -11.54
C LYS A 14 5.48 -6.20 -11.45
N HIS A 15 5.61 -6.81 -10.28
CA HIS A 15 5.30 -8.22 -10.06
C HIS A 15 3.89 -8.42 -9.54
N SER A 16 3.17 -7.36 -9.26
CA SER A 16 1.81 -7.43 -8.75
C SER A 16 0.80 -7.22 -9.88
N GLU A 17 -0.31 -7.94 -9.82
CA GLU A 17 -1.40 -7.71 -10.75
C GLU A 17 -2.09 -6.36 -10.54
N TYR A 18 -1.79 -5.70 -9.43
CA TYR A 18 -2.35 -4.36 -9.12
C TYR A 18 -1.37 -3.23 -9.43
N ASP A 19 -0.27 -3.53 -10.14
CA ASP A 19 0.71 -2.50 -10.48
C ASP A 19 0.04 -1.35 -11.24
N GLY A 20 0.26 -0.13 -10.75
CA GLY A 20 -0.32 1.06 -11.35
C GLY A 20 -1.75 1.37 -10.96
N GLU A 21 -2.36 0.54 -10.11
CA GLU A 21 -3.74 0.77 -9.69
C GLU A 21 -3.80 1.62 -8.43
N GLU A 22 -4.85 2.40 -8.33
CA GLU A 22 -5.13 3.20 -7.14
C GLU A 22 -5.88 2.36 -6.14
N GLY A 23 -5.48 2.45 -4.87
CA GLY A 23 -6.16 1.75 -3.79
C GLY A 23 -6.20 2.61 -2.55
N THR A 24 -6.78 2.06 -1.49
CA THR A 24 -6.90 2.74 -0.21
C THR A 24 -6.21 1.91 0.87
N VAL A 25 -5.38 2.56 1.68
CA VAL A 25 -4.75 1.88 2.82
C VAL A 25 -5.81 1.56 3.85
N THR A 26 -5.96 0.28 4.19
CA THR A 26 -6.94 -0.17 5.17
C THR A 26 -6.30 -0.56 6.49
N GLN A 27 -5.00 -0.84 6.48
CA GLN A 27 -4.29 -1.22 7.70
C GLN A 27 -2.81 -0.89 7.56
N VAL A 28 -2.21 -0.43 8.66
CA VAL A 28 -0.77 -0.21 8.75
C VAL A 28 -0.22 -1.22 9.74
N VAL A 29 0.76 -2.02 9.30
CA VAL A 29 1.39 -3.03 10.14
C VAL A 29 2.85 -2.62 10.34
N GLU A 30 3.22 -2.33 11.58
CA GLU A 30 4.60 -1.99 11.90
C GLU A 30 5.36 -3.25 12.29
N THR A 31 6.61 -3.34 11.81
CA THR A 31 7.45 -4.47 12.13
C THR A 31 8.36 -4.13 13.31
N MET A 32 8.99 -5.18 13.88
CA MET A 32 9.94 -5.01 14.99
C MET A 32 11.18 -4.22 14.58
N PHE A 33 11.42 -4.12 13.28
CA PHE A 33 12.62 -3.47 12.76
C PHE A 33 12.38 -2.00 12.38
N GLY A 34 11.20 -1.47 12.67
CA GLY A 34 10.89 -0.09 12.38
C GLY A 34 10.34 0.16 10.98
N ASP A 35 10.15 -0.90 10.20
CA ASP A 35 9.54 -0.79 8.88
C ASP A 35 8.02 -0.87 9.01
N ALA A 36 7.32 -0.32 8.04
CA ALA A 36 5.87 -0.43 7.98
C ALA A 36 5.47 -1.13 6.69
N ASN A 37 4.52 -2.05 6.81
CA ASN A 37 3.86 -2.66 5.67
C ASN A 37 2.40 -2.25 5.67
N TYR A 38 1.80 -2.25 4.51
CA TYR A 38 0.44 -1.74 4.35
C TYR A 38 -0.46 -2.79 3.74
N VAL A 39 -1.72 -2.77 4.15
CA VAL A 39 -2.76 -3.51 3.47
C VAL A 39 -3.50 -2.49 2.63
N VAL A 40 -3.56 -2.73 1.33
CA VAL A 40 -4.18 -1.80 0.38
C VAL A 40 -5.34 -2.49 -0.30
N ASP A 41 -6.50 -1.84 -0.25
CA ASP A 41 -7.71 -2.36 -0.86
C ASP A 41 -7.89 -1.73 -2.24
N PHE A 42 -7.93 -2.59 -3.25
CA PHE A 42 -8.17 -2.18 -4.63
C PHE A 42 -9.59 -2.57 -5.04
N GLU A 43 -10.02 -2.08 -6.18
CA GLU A 43 -11.37 -2.36 -6.68
C GLU A 43 -11.61 -3.87 -6.83
N ASP A 44 -10.60 -4.59 -7.30
CA ASP A 44 -10.70 -6.02 -7.60
C ASP A 44 -10.19 -6.92 -6.49
N GLY A 45 -9.68 -6.38 -5.40
CA GLY A 45 -9.13 -7.19 -4.33
C GLY A 45 -8.26 -6.41 -3.37
N THR A 46 -7.53 -7.13 -2.53
CA THR A 46 -6.70 -6.56 -1.49
C THR A 46 -5.30 -7.12 -1.58
N GLU A 47 -4.30 -6.26 -1.43
CA GLU A 47 -2.89 -6.66 -1.38
C GLU A 47 -2.36 -6.43 0.02
N GLN A 48 -1.67 -7.43 0.59
CA GLN A 48 -1.12 -7.36 1.93
C GLN A 48 0.41 -7.31 1.87
N GLY A 49 1.01 -6.80 2.95
CA GLY A 49 2.46 -6.79 3.06
C GLY A 49 3.14 -5.86 2.07
N VAL A 50 2.50 -4.78 1.70
CA VAL A 50 3.04 -3.84 0.71
C VAL A 50 4.00 -2.88 1.41
N PRO A 51 5.27 -2.83 1.00
CA PRO A 51 6.22 -1.89 1.61
C PRO A 51 5.93 -0.45 1.17
N GLU A 52 6.31 0.48 2.02
CA GLU A 52 6.10 1.90 1.75
C GLU A 52 6.70 2.33 0.41
N ASN A 53 7.86 1.76 0.06
CA ASN A 53 8.56 2.15 -1.15
C ASN A 53 7.81 1.79 -2.43
N ASP A 54 6.84 0.89 -2.35
CA ASP A 54 6.03 0.50 -3.51
C ASP A 54 4.77 1.33 -3.64
N LEU A 55 4.55 2.27 -2.73
CA LEU A 55 3.35 3.10 -2.72
C LEU A 55 3.68 4.56 -2.95
N GLU A 56 2.79 5.24 -3.67
CA GLU A 56 2.86 6.68 -3.85
C GLU A 56 1.52 7.30 -3.47
N PRO A 57 1.54 8.52 -2.89
CA PRO A 57 0.29 9.23 -2.63
C PRO A 57 -0.37 9.65 -3.93
N VAL A 58 -1.69 9.58 -3.98
CA VAL A 58 -2.45 9.95 -5.17
C VAL A 58 -2.45 11.46 -5.37
N ALA A 59 -2.43 12.22 -4.31
CA ALA A 59 -2.50 13.67 -4.40
C ALA A 59 -1.12 14.32 -4.42
#